data_5c39d2350405985c9211dfc4453e1dff
#
_entry.id   5c39d2350405985c9211dfc4453e1dff
#
_cell.length_a   1.000
_cell.length_b   1.000
_cell.length_c   1.000
_cell.angle_alpha   90.00
_cell.angle_beta   90.00
_cell.angle_gamma   90.00
#
_symmetry.space_group_name_H-M   'P 1'
#
loop_
_entity.id
_entity.type
_entity.pdbx_description
1 polymer ?
#
loop_
_entity_poly.entity_id
_entity_poly.type
_entity_poly.pdbx_seq_one_letter_code
_entity_poly.pdbx_strand_id
1 'polypeptide(L)'
;QDKQTKPDSGVKEATSMPKKVADLEKEGLWKEQVAQRAMTPIQGEIVHYREFPSEYIRPRPVDVWLPEGYDSASSDRYPVIYMHDGQMMFHLSTSPYAGMDLFWDVDKAITRLAGEGDIRPAIVVSVWMADWAKGARGAEYMPQKPVTDEVWQRMKEIGGSFAVEDGGETMGSDNYLKFLVDELKPFIDETYPTQSDRDNTFVAGSSMGGLISAY
;
A
#
# COMPACT_ATOMS: atom_id res chain seq x y z
N GLN A 1 15.17 24.04 31.04
CA GLN A 1 15.66 23.32 29.82
C GLN A 1 14.70 22.16 29.56
N ASP A 2 13.61 22.47 28.85
CA ASP A 2 12.63 21.47 28.42
C ASP A 2 13.25 20.61 27.32
N LYS A 3 13.52 19.35 27.63
CA LYS A 3 13.77 18.34 26.62
C LYS A 3 12.42 18.06 25.94
N GLN A 4 12.21 18.66 24.78
CA GLN A 4 11.19 18.20 23.86
C GLN A 4 11.53 16.75 23.47
N THR A 5 10.82 15.80 24.05
CA THR A 5 10.79 14.43 23.56
C THR A 5 10.15 14.45 22.17
N LYS A 6 10.92 14.13 21.13
CA LYS A 6 10.35 13.85 19.81
C LYS A 6 9.32 12.75 19.97
N PRO A 7 8.09 12.91 19.45
CA PRO A 7 7.15 11.81 19.43
C PRO A 7 7.73 10.67 18.59
N ASP A 8 7.59 9.46 19.09
CA ASP A 8 7.96 8.23 18.39
C ASP A 8 7.13 8.17 17.08
N SER A 9 7.80 8.04 15.95
CA SER A 9 7.13 8.10 14.64
C SER A 9 6.22 6.90 14.35
N GLY A 10 6.26 5.86 15.17
CA GLY A 10 5.52 4.61 14.95
C GLY A 10 5.91 3.88 13.66
N VAL A 11 7.03 4.29 13.03
CA VAL A 11 7.52 3.69 11.80
C VAL A 11 8.82 2.96 12.07
N LYS A 12 8.85 1.65 11.86
CA LYS A 12 10.05 0.81 11.97
C LYS A 12 10.63 0.51 10.61
N GLU A 13 11.95 0.47 10.53
CA GLU A 13 12.65 -0.09 9.38
C GLU A 13 12.43 -1.61 9.30
N ALA A 14 12.27 -2.13 8.08
CA ALA A 14 12.26 -3.55 7.84
C ALA A 14 13.61 -4.17 8.24
N THR A 15 13.58 -5.13 9.16
CA THR A 15 14.79 -5.72 9.75
C THR A 15 15.27 -6.98 9.03
N SER A 16 14.42 -7.60 8.23
CA SER A 16 14.79 -8.77 7.41
C SER A 16 13.94 -8.81 6.14
N MET A 17 14.55 -9.27 5.05
CA MET A 17 13.92 -9.33 3.74
C MET A 17 14.20 -10.68 3.08
N PRO A 18 13.26 -11.19 2.26
CA PRO A 18 13.51 -12.33 1.40
C PRO A 18 14.74 -12.11 0.52
N LYS A 19 15.47 -13.18 0.19
CA LYS A 19 16.74 -13.08 -0.58
C LYS A 19 16.60 -12.31 -1.89
N LYS A 20 15.47 -12.46 -2.60
CA LYS A 20 15.20 -11.70 -3.84
C LYS A 20 15.13 -10.19 -3.63
N VAL A 21 14.63 -9.77 -2.49
CA VAL A 21 14.47 -8.35 -2.15
C VAL A 21 15.76 -7.79 -1.55
N ALA A 22 16.51 -8.59 -0.76
CA ALA A 22 17.79 -8.21 -0.18
C ALA A 22 18.87 -7.85 -1.23
N ASP A 23 18.80 -8.44 -2.42
CA ASP A 23 19.73 -8.08 -3.50
C ASP A 23 19.45 -6.67 -4.06
N LEU A 24 18.22 -6.22 -4.00
CA LEU A 24 17.78 -4.90 -4.43
C LEU A 24 18.05 -3.81 -3.38
N GLU A 25 18.24 -4.21 -2.12
CA GLU A 25 18.68 -3.32 -1.04
C GLU A 25 20.03 -2.66 -1.37
N LYS A 26 20.91 -3.38 -2.06
CA LYS A 26 22.22 -2.87 -2.50
C LYS A 26 22.10 -1.74 -3.53
N GLU A 27 20.97 -1.61 -4.17
CA GLU A 27 20.67 -0.57 -5.15
C GLU A 27 20.07 0.70 -4.53
N GLY A 28 20.01 0.78 -3.21
CA GLY A 28 19.51 1.96 -2.47
C GLY A 28 17.99 2.14 -2.51
N LEU A 29 17.26 1.08 -2.81
CA LEU A 29 15.79 1.08 -2.95
C LEU A 29 15.04 1.12 -1.61
N TRP A 30 15.76 1.07 -0.49
CA TRP A 30 15.16 0.89 0.82
C TRP A 30 15.49 2.01 1.75
N LYS A 31 14.56 2.32 2.59
CA LYS A 31 14.70 3.04 3.83
C LYS A 31 14.79 4.54 3.70
N GLU A 32 13.66 5.16 3.75
CA GLU A 32 13.54 6.42 4.45
C GLU A 32 12.93 6.15 5.83
N GLN A 33 13.57 6.65 6.89
CA GLN A 33 12.82 6.99 8.07
C GLN A 33 11.75 7.96 7.58
N VAL A 34 10.50 7.54 7.63
CA VAL A 34 9.40 8.44 7.31
C VAL A 34 9.49 9.56 8.31
N ALA A 35 10.05 10.67 7.87
CA ALA A 35 10.11 11.88 8.68
C ALA A 35 8.69 12.11 9.15
N GLN A 36 8.56 12.31 10.44
CA GLN A 36 7.33 12.54 11.16
C GLN A 36 6.34 13.38 10.36
N ARG A 37 5.38 12.71 9.75
CA ARG A 37 4.40 13.33 8.86
C ARG A 37 3.03 13.39 9.51
N ALA A 38 2.91 12.81 10.69
CA ALA A 38 1.64 12.67 11.34
C ALA A 38 1.25 13.93 12.09
N MET A 39 0.13 14.48 11.76
CA MET A 39 -0.60 15.39 12.63
C MET A 39 -1.25 14.62 13.80
N THR A 40 -1.50 13.33 13.62
CA THR A 40 -2.00 12.41 14.64
C THR A 40 -1.06 11.22 14.79
N PRO A 41 -0.75 10.77 16.02
CA PRO A 41 0.06 9.58 16.25
C PRO A 41 -0.59 8.33 15.60
N ILE A 42 0.25 7.47 15.03
CA ILE A 42 -0.18 6.16 14.54
C ILE A 42 -0.50 5.27 15.74
N GLN A 43 -1.60 4.53 15.63
CA GLN A 43 -1.90 3.41 16.52
C GLN A 43 -1.33 2.14 15.90
N GLY A 44 -0.50 1.40 16.64
CA GLY A 44 0.29 0.31 16.08
C GLY A 44 1.61 0.79 15.48
N GLU A 45 2.13 0.05 14.52
CA GLU A 45 3.44 0.30 13.91
C GLU A 45 3.35 0.23 12.38
N ILE A 46 4.13 1.05 11.68
CA ILE A 46 4.27 0.98 10.23
C ILE A 46 5.70 0.59 9.88
N VAL A 47 5.83 -0.45 9.05
CA VAL A 47 7.07 -0.79 8.36
C VAL A 47 6.97 -0.23 6.94
N HIS A 48 7.82 0.74 6.61
CA HIS A 48 7.80 1.42 5.32
C HIS A 48 8.84 0.83 4.37
N TYR A 49 8.38 0.33 3.24
CA TYR A 49 9.21 -0.08 2.11
C TYR A 49 9.15 1.01 1.05
N ARG A 50 10.21 1.79 0.94
CA ARG A 50 10.24 3.00 0.09
C ARG A 50 10.03 2.72 -1.39
N GLU A 51 10.69 1.71 -1.91
CA GLU A 51 10.66 1.30 -3.31
C GLU A 51 10.57 -0.22 -3.38
N PHE A 52 9.38 -0.77 -3.12
CA PHE A 52 9.18 -2.21 -3.21
C PHE A 52 9.38 -2.64 -4.67
N PRO A 53 10.31 -3.58 -4.94
CA PRO A 53 10.65 -3.97 -6.29
C PRO A 53 9.58 -4.84 -6.93
N SER A 54 9.54 -4.80 -8.26
CA SER A 54 8.68 -5.69 -9.06
C SER A 54 9.29 -5.93 -10.43
N GLU A 55 9.05 -7.12 -10.96
CA GLU A 55 9.32 -7.48 -12.34
C GLU A 55 8.18 -7.07 -13.29
N TYR A 56 6.99 -6.81 -12.73
CA TYR A 56 5.76 -6.52 -13.49
C TYR A 56 5.44 -5.04 -13.60
N ILE A 57 5.77 -4.26 -12.58
CA ILE A 57 5.43 -2.83 -12.48
C ILE A 57 6.61 -2.03 -11.93
N ARG A 58 6.53 -0.72 -12.04
CA ARG A 58 7.57 0.16 -11.45
C ARG A 58 7.60 -0.01 -9.93
N PRO A 59 8.80 0.01 -9.31
CA PRO A 59 8.93 0.03 -7.86
C PRO A 59 8.11 1.16 -7.25
N ARG A 60 7.57 0.89 -6.06
CA ARG A 60 6.70 1.85 -5.37
C ARG A 60 6.75 1.68 -3.87
N PRO A 61 6.34 2.69 -3.10
CA PRO A 61 6.21 2.54 -1.68
C PRO A 61 5.11 1.52 -1.32
N VAL A 62 5.41 0.72 -0.29
CA VAL A 62 4.45 -0.18 0.38
C VAL A 62 4.62 0.03 1.87
N ASP A 63 3.53 0.29 2.57
CA ASP A 63 3.51 0.33 4.03
C ASP A 63 2.84 -0.93 4.56
N VAL A 64 3.47 -1.56 5.53
CA VAL A 64 2.89 -2.66 6.29
C VAL A 64 2.57 -2.15 7.68
N TRP A 65 1.29 -1.98 7.96
CA TRP A 65 0.84 -1.60 9.29
C TRP A 65 0.59 -2.85 10.13
N LEU A 66 1.14 -2.83 11.33
CA LEU A 66 1.06 -3.89 12.32
C LEU A 66 0.18 -3.41 13.49
N PRO A 67 -0.83 -4.18 13.89
CA PRO A 67 -1.77 -3.76 14.94
C PRO A 67 -1.08 -3.63 16.30
N GLU A 68 -1.70 -2.89 17.21
CA GLU A 68 -1.27 -2.85 18.61
C GLU A 68 -1.22 -4.26 19.21
N GLY A 69 -0.16 -4.55 19.94
CA GLY A 69 0.06 -5.90 20.50
C GLY A 69 0.58 -6.92 19.49
N TYR A 70 0.96 -6.49 18.27
CA TYR A 70 1.63 -7.38 17.33
C TYR A 70 2.92 -7.96 17.92
N ASP A 71 3.06 -9.29 17.83
CA ASP A 71 4.27 -10.00 18.22
C ASP A 71 4.67 -11.00 17.14
N SER A 72 5.81 -10.77 16.51
CA SER A 72 6.36 -11.66 15.49
C SER A 72 6.76 -13.03 16.00
N ALA A 73 6.99 -13.18 17.32
CA ALA A 73 7.36 -14.43 17.95
C ALA A 73 6.13 -15.24 18.43
N SER A 74 4.94 -14.62 18.40
CA SER A 74 3.69 -15.30 18.78
C SER A 74 3.34 -16.41 17.80
N SER A 75 2.61 -17.42 18.30
CA SER A 75 1.93 -18.41 17.45
C SER A 75 0.72 -17.86 16.72
N ASP A 76 0.23 -16.67 17.11
CA ASP A 76 -0.91 -16.04 16.49
C ASP A 76 -0.60 -15.68 15.02
N ARG A 77 -1.62 -15.82 14.21
CA ARG A 77 -1.55 -15.48 12.79
C ARG A 77 -2.61 -14.46 12.47
N TYR A 78 -2.25 -13.49 11.63
CA TYR A 78 -3.09 -12.33 11.31
C TYR A 78 -3.70 -12.46 9.92
N PRO A 79 -5.00 -12.19 9.75
CA PRO A 79 -5.55 -11.91 8.43
C PRO A 79 -4.88 -10.67 7.84
N VAL A 80 -4.84 -10.58 6.51
CA VAL A 80 -4.18 -9.49 5.80
C VAL A 80 -5.17 -8.75 4.91
N ILE A 81 -5.16 -7.42 5.00
CA ILE A 81 -5.95 -6.52 4.15
C ILE A 81 -4.98 -5.75 3.25
N TYR A 82 -5.01 -6.03 1.95
CA TYR A 82 -4.30 -5.26 0.94
C TYR A 82 -5.15 -4.06 0.52
N MET A 83 -4.60 -2.86 0.66
CA MET A 83 -5.33 -1.62 0.36
C MET A 83 -4.63 -0.84 -0.75
N HIS A 84 -5.39 -0.50 -1.77
CA HIS A 84 -4.95 0.37 -2.86
C HIS A 84 -4.90 1.82 -2.41
N ASP A 85 -4.15 2.66 -3.15
CA ASP A 85 -3.95 4.08 -2.84
C ASP A 85 -3.30 4.30 -1.46
N GLY A 86 -2.28 3.49 -1.15
CA GLY A 86 -1.65 3.36 0.16
C GLY A 86 -1.20 4.66 0.82
N GLN A 87 -0.83 5.67 0.04
CA GLN A 87 -0.45 7.00 0.54
C GLN A 87 -1.58 7.73 1.28
N MET A 88 -2.82 7.24 1.15
CA MET A 88 -3.99 7.82 1.83
C MET A 88 -4.37 7.13 3.14
N MET A 89 -3.70 6.02 3.48
CA MET A 89 -4.21 5.13 4.55
C MET A 89 -3.98 5.67 5.95
N PHE A 90 -2.81 6.23 6.23
CA PHE A 90 -2.35 6.48 7.60
C PHE A 90 -2.05 7.94 7.93
N HIS A 91 -1.66 8.74 6.95
CA HIS A 91 -1.21 10.12 7.19
C HIS A 91 -1.83 11.10 6.21
N LEU A 92 -2.35 12.20 6.76
CA LEU A 92 -2.85 13.30 5.94
C LEU A 92 -1.77 13.87 5.03
N SER A 93 -0.56 13.99 5.52
CA SER A 93 0.56 14.62 4.80
C SER A 93 1.06 13.83 3.58
N THR A 94 0.71 12.55 3.47
CA THR A 94 1.01 11.72 2.29
C THR A 94 -0.14 11.66 1.31
N SER A 95 -1.33 12.10 1.74
CA SER A 95 -2.52 12.11 0.89
C SER A 95 -2.41 13.17 -0.22
N PRO A 96 -2.70 12.84 -1.47
CA PRO A 96 -2.82 13.81 -2.55
C PRO A 96 -3.98 14.79 -2.33
N TYR A 97 -4.87 14.51 -1.38
CA TYR A 97 -6.00 15.33 -0.97
C TYR A 97 -5.80 16.00 0.39
N ALA A 98 -4.54 16.17 0.81
CA ALA A 98 -4.22 16.82 2.09
C ALA A 98 -4.83 18.23 2.23
N GLY A 99 -4.92 18.98 1.14
CA GLY A 99 -5.57 20.29 1.12
C GLY A 99 -7.09 20.28 1.36
N MET A 100 -7.72 19.10 1.28
CA MET A 100 -9.14 18.86 1.60
C MET A 100 -9.33 18.10 2.92
N ASP A 101 -8.25 17.92 3.70
CA ASP A 101 -8.26 17.16 4.95
C ASP A 101 -8.78 15.73 4.78
N LEU A 102 -8.42 15.08 3.65
CA LEU A 102 -8.96 13.78 3.27
C LEU A 102 -7.88 12.70 3.28
N PHE A 103 -8.04 11.74 4.18
CA PHE A 103 -7.31 10.47 4.27
C PHE A 103 -8.16 9.43 5.03
N TRP A 104 -7.73 8.17 5.10
CA TRP A 104 -8.59 7.08 5.56
C TRP A 104 -8.50 6.79 7.05
N ASP A 105 -7.39 7.13 7.71
CA ASP A 105 -7.16 6.90 9.15
C ASP A 105 -7.38 5.43 9.57
N VAL A 106 -6.87 4.51 8.74
CA VAL A 106 -7.17 3.07 8.79
C VAL A 106 -6.68 2.42 10.08
N ASP A 107 -5.52 2.84 10.59
CA ASP A 107 -4.95 2.35 11.83
C ASP A 107 -5.92 2.54 13.01
N LYS A 108 -6.54 3.70 13.13
CA LYS A 108 -7.51 3.98 14.20
C LYS A 108 -8.82 3.23 14.01
N ALA A 109 -9.28 3.12 12.77
CA ALA A 109 -10.51 2.39 12.46
C ALA A 109 -10.37 0.90 12.84
N ILE A 110 -9.28 0.25 12.43
CA ILE A 110 -9.05 -1.17 12.72
C ILE A 110 -8.77 -1.38 14.21
N THR A 111 -7.95 -0.53 14.85
CA THR A 111 -7.68 -0.64 16.29
C THR A 111 -8.96 -0.54 17.10
N ARG A 112 -9.86 0.40 16.79
CA ARG A 112 -11.15 0.55 17.46
C ARG A 112 -12.03 -0.68 17.26
N LEU A 113 -12.22 -1.13 16.01
CA LEU A 113 -13.10 -2.28 15.70
C LEU A 113 -12.57 -3.58 16.31
N ALA A 114 -11.25 -3.77 16.34
CA ALA A 114 -10.64 -4.93 17.00
C ALA A 114 -10.80 -4.86 18.53
N GLY A 115 -10.65 -3.67 19.11
CA GLY A 115 -10.86 -3.44 20.54
C GLY A 115 -12.31 -3.63 20.99
N GLU A 116 -13.28 -3.34 20.12
CA GLU A 116 -14.72 -3.58 20.32
C GLU A 116 -15.09 -5.07 20.11
N GLY A 117 -14.20 -5.86 19.51
CA GLY A 117 -14.42 -7.27 19.21
C GLY A 117 -15.23 -7.52 17.94
N ASP A 118 -15.46 -6.49 17.14
CA ASP A 118 -16.21 -6.58 15.88
C ASP A 118 -15.41 -7.27 14.78
N ILE A 119 -14.08 -7.11 14.83
CA ILE A 119 -13.15 -7.80 13.90
C ILE A 119 -11.97 -8.38 14.67
N ARG A 120 -11.29 -9.31 14.06
CA ARG A 120 -9.97 -9.78 14.54
C ARG A 120 -8.90 -8.72 14.22
N PRO A 121 -7.85 -8.56 15.05
CA PRO A 121 -6.67 -7.79 14.66
C PRO A 121 -6.14 -8.28 13.31
N ALA A 122 -5.79 -7.35 12.42
CA ALA A 122 -5.36 -7.64 11.06
C ALA A 122 -4.09 -6.85 10.72
N ILE A 123 -3.25 -7.40 9.84
CA ILE A 123 -2.17 -6.65 9.19
C ILE A 123 -2.77 -5.90 7.99
N VAL A 124 -2.37 -4.65 7.80
CA VAL A 124 -2.74 -3.89 6.60
C VAL A 124 -1.51 -3.67 5.74
N VAL A 125 -1.61 -4.06 4.48
CA VAL A 125 -0.58 -3.83 3.47
C VAL A 125 -1.09 -2.75 2.52
N SER A 126 -0.59 -1.54 2.67
CA SER A 126 -1.03 -0.42 1.85
C SER A 126 -0.07 -0.20 0.67
N VAL A 127 -0.59 -0.40 -0.52
CA VAL A 127 0.15 -0.26 -1.77
C VAL A 127 -0.05 1.15 -2.31
N TRP A 128 1.01 1.94 -2.35
CA TRP A 128 0.94 3.28 -2.89
C TRP A 128 0.68 3.22 -4.40
N MET A 129 -0.14 4.10 -4.90
CA MET A 129 -0.29 4.25 -6.34
C MET A 129 1.00 4.77 -6.95
N ALA A 130 1.28 4.40 -8.17
CA ALA A 130 2.32 5.02 -8.98
C ALA A 130 1.98 6.49 -9.25
N ASP A 131 2.94 7.22 -9.79
CA ASP A 131 2.88 8.67 -9.99
C ASP A 131 1.52 9.15 -10.55
N TRP A 132 0.76 9.83 -9.71
CA TRP A 132 -0.53 10.40 -10.06
C TRP A 132 -0.46 11.33 -11.27
N ALA A 133 0.57 12.17 -11.30
CA ALA A 133 0.73 13.17 -12.34
C ALA A 133 0.91 12.57 -13.74
N LYS A 134 1.35 11.32 -13.81
CA LYS A 134 1.59 10.60 -15.07
C LYS A 134 0.46 9.66 -15.49
N GLY A 135 -0.68 9.71 -14.84
CA GLY A 135 -1.84 8.86 -15.17
C GLY A 135 -1.66 7.37 -14.89
N ALA A 136 -0.56 6.99 -14.22
CA ALA A 136 -0.24 5.59 -13.96
C ALA A 136 -1.32 4.87 -13.16
N ARG A 137 -1.99 5.58 -12.22
CA ARG A 137 -3.11 5.01 -11.47
C ARG A 137 -4.25 4.53 -12.39
N GLY A 138 -4.59 5.32 -13.40
CA GLY A 138 -5.62 4.96 -14.37
C GLY A 138 -5.23 3.73 -15.18
N ALA A 139 -3.98 3.66 -15.63
CA ALA A 139 -3.47 2.53 -16.40
C ALA A 139 -3.45 1.21 -15.60
N GLU A 140 -3.12 1.28 -14.31
CA GLU A 140 -3.01 0.10 -13.45
C GLU A 140 -4.34 -0.36 -12.82
N TYR A 141 -5.26 0.57 -12.56
CA TYR A 141 -6.50 0.25 -11.83
C TYR A 141 -7.71 0.06 -12.74
N MET A 142 -7.61 0.40 -14.02
CA MET A 142 -8.67 0.13 -14.98
C MET A 142 -8.55 -1.32 -15.48
N PRO A 143 -9.58 -2.17 -15.29
CA PRO A 143 -9.59 -3.53 -15.84
C PRO A 143 -9.36 -3.53 -17.35
N GLN A 144 -8.28 -4.16 -17.80
CA GLN A 144 -7.90 -4.07 -19.22
C GLN A 144 -8.69 -5.01 -20.13
N LYS A 145 -9.12 -6.18 -19.63
CA LYS A 145 -9.84 -7.16 -20.48
C LYS A 145 -11.12 -6.63 -21.14
N PRO A 146 -11.97 -5.82 -20.46
CA PRO A 146 -13.15 -5.28 -21.08
C PRO A 146 -12.91 -4.02 -21.92
N VAL A 147 -11.70 -3.43 -21.88
CA VAL A 147 -11.39 -2.16 -22.54
C VAL A 147 -10.71 -2.43 -23.88
N THR A 148 -11.35 -1.99 -24.97
CA THR A 148 -10.74 -2.04 -26.30
C THR A 148 -9.72 -0.91 -26.49
N ASP A 149 -8.83 -1.03 -27.48
CA ASP A 149 -7.86 0.00 -27.81
C ASP A 149 -8.55 1.35 -28.12
N GLU A 150 -9.69 1.33 -28.81
CA GLU A 150 -10.48 2.53 -29.11
C GLU A 150 -10.97 3.20 -27.83
N VAL A 151 -11.53 2.44 -26.90
CA VAL A 151 -11.98 2.96 -25.60
C VAL A 151 -10.80 3.52 -24.81
N TRP A 152 -9.67 2.82 -24.80
CA TRP A 152 -8.46 3.28 -24.12
C TRP A 152 -7.94 4.61 -24.69
N GLN A 153 -7.87 4.74 -26.02
CA GLN A 153 -7.48 6.01 -26.64
C GLN A 153 -8.44 7.13 -26.27
N ARG A 154 -9.74 6.85 -26.28
CA ARG A 154 -10.75 7.84 -25.87
C ARG A 154 -10.62 8.29 -24.43
N MET A 155 -10.30 7.37 -23.53
CA MET A 155 -10.05 7.69 -22.12
C MET A 155 -8.82 8.59 -21.95
N LYS A 156 -7.74 8.34 -22.69
CA LYS A 156 -6.55 9.21 -22.68
C LYS A 156 -6.87 10.63 -23.18
N GLU A 157 -7.69 10.75 -24.22
CA GLU A 157 -8.13 12.06 -24.75
C GLU A 157 -8.94 12.88 -23.73
N ILE A 158 -9.75 12.21 -22.89
CA ILE A 158 -10.53 12.85 -21.84
C ILE A 158 -9.60 13.41 -20.74
N GLY A 159 -8.42 12.82 -20.55
CA GLY A 159 -7.45 13.27 -19.58
C GLY A 159 -7.79 12.90 -18.13
N GLY A 160 -7.34 13.69 -17.17
CA GLY A 160 -7.51 13.39 -15.73
C GLY A 160 -6.69 12.19 -15.30
N SER A 161 -7.31 11.24 -14.58
CA SER A 161 -6.64 10.01 -14.11
C SER A 161 -6.14 9.09 -15.24
N PHE A 162 -6.49 9.38 -16.50
CA PHE A 162 -6.08 8.67 -17.70
C PHE A 162 -5.12 9.48 -18.57
N ALA A 163 -4.76 10.69 -18.14
CA ALA A 163 -3.77 11.52 -18.82
C ALA A 163 -2.40 10.87 -18.69
N VAL A 164 -1.95 10.20 -19.72
CA VAL A 164 -0.63 9.57 -19.80
C VAL A 164 0.27 10.53 -20.59
N GLU A 165 1.42 10.90 -20.03
CA GLU A 165 2.43 11.68 -20.75
C GLU A 165 2.89 10.97 -22.04
N ASP A 166 3.41 11.72 -23.01
CA ASP A 166 3.94 11.18 -24.27
C ASP A 166 4.89 9.98 -24.03
N GLY A 167 4.54 8.84 -24.63
CA GLY A 167 5.22 7.58 -24.40
C GLY A 167 4.63 6.76 -23.24
N GLY A 168 3.52 7.22 -22.66
CA GLY A 168 2.88 6.62 -21.51
C GLY A 168 2.33 5.22 -21.73
N GLU A 169 2.24 4.54 -20.62
CA GLU A 169 2.01 3.12 -20.50
C GLU A 169 0.69 2.69 -21.17
N THR A 170 0.76 1.55 -21.77
CA THR A 170 -0.43 0.74 -22.06
C THR A 170 -1.10 0.37 -20.75
N MET A 171 -2.37 -0.02 -20.80
CA MET A 171 -3.05 -0.57 -19.62
C MET A 171 -2.20 -1.68 -18.99
N GLY A 172 -2.05 -1.62 -17.67
CA GLY A 172 -1.16 -2.49 -16.91
C GLY A 172 -1.83 -3.19 -15.74
N SER A 173 -3.17 -3.25 -15.73
CA SER A 173 -3.91 -3.82 -14.59
C SER A 173 -3.60 -5.29 -14.35
N ASP A 174 -3.42 -6.10 -15.39
CA ASP A 174 -3.02 -7.50 -15.23
C ASP A 174 -1.62 -7.62 -14.61
N ASN A 175 -0.69 -6.73 -14.98
CA ASN A 175 0.64 -6.68 -14.37
C ASN A 175 0.59 -6.21 -12.91
N TYR A 176 -0.26 -5.24 -12.61
CA TYR A 176 -0.48 -4.79 -11.24
C TYR A 176 -1.04 -5.93 -10.36
N LEU A 177 -1.98 -6.71 -10.87
CA LEU A 177 -2.51 -7.87 -10.15
C LEU A 177 -1.45 -8.98 -9.98
N LYS A 178 -0.61 -9.23 -10.99
CA LYS A 178 0.54 -10.15 -10.85
C LYS A 178 1.51 -9.69 -9.77
N PHE A 179 1.83 -8.40 -9.74
CA PHE A 179 2.64 -7.85 -8.65
C PHE A 179 2.04 -8.18 -7.28
N LEU A 180 0.74 -7.96 -7.09
CA LEU A 180 0.08 -8.25 -5.82
C LEU A 180 0.13 -9.74 -5.47
N VAL A 181 -0.16 -10.61 -6.43
CA VAL A 181 -0.36 -12.06 -6.20
C VAL A 181 0.95 -12.83 -6.23
N ASP A 182 1.84 -12.51 -7.17
CA ASP A 182 3.03 -13.32 -7.44
C ASP A 182 4.28 -12.80 -6.71
N GLU A 183 4.27 -11.52 -6.27
CA GLU A 183 5.43 -10.89 -5.62
C GLU A 183 5.11 -10.39 -4.21
N LEU A 184 4.16 -9.46 -4.08
CA LEU A 184 3.91 -8.80 -2.80
C LEU A 184 3.31 -9.76 -1.76
N LYS A 185 2.26 -10.50 -2.12
CA LYS A 185 1.63 -11.44 -1.17
C LYS A 185 2.60 -12.52 -0.68
N PRO A 186 3.37 -13.22 -1.52
CA PRO A 186 4.37 -14.18 -1.06
C PRO A 186 5.41 -13.56 -0.11
N PHE A 187 5.86 -12.34 -0.42
CA PHE A 187 6.77 -11.61 0.47
C PHE A 187 6.15 -11.34 1.85
N ILE A 188 4.91 -10.88 1.89
CA ILE A 188 4.21 -10.60 3.15
C ILE A 188 4.02 -11.88 3.96
N ASP A 189 3.62 -12.97 3.32
CA ASP A 189 3.40 -14.25 3.98
C ASP A 189 4.70 -14.89 4.50
N GLU A 190 5.83 -14.64 3.85
CA GLU A 190 7.15 -15.10 4.30
C GLU A 190 7.70 -14.23 5.44
N THR A 191 7.40 -12.94 5.44
CA THR A 191 8.00 -11.96 6.34
C THR A 191 7.21 -11.81 7.65
N TYR A 192 5.90 -11.94 7.60
CA TYR A 192 4.99 -11.70 8.72
C TYR A 192 4.17 -12.94 9.07
N PRO A 193 3.73 -13.09 10.34
CA PRO A 193 2.92 -14.23 10.77
C PRO A 193 1.47 -14.12 10.25
N THR A 194 1.27 -14.34 8.97
CA THR A 194 -0.02 -14.20 8.31
C THR A 194 -0.84 -15.49 8.32
N GLN A 195 -2.15 -15.36 8.20
CA GLN A 195 -3.06 -16.39 7.72
C GLN A 195 -3.14 -16.26 6.20
N SER A 196 -2.34 -17.05 5.48
CA SER A 196 -2.12 -16.88 4.03
C SER A 196 -3.22 -17.44 3.14
N ASP A 197 -4.22 -18.09 3.74
CA ASP A 197 -5.34 -18.68 3.01
C ASP A 197 -6.32 -17.62 2.48
N ARG A 198 -7.18 -18.06 1.54
CA ARG A 198 -8.14 -17.19 0.88
C ARG A 198 -9.12 -16.50 1.82
N ASP A 199 -9.57 -17.19 2.87
CA ASP A 199 -10.60 -16.68 3.77
C ASP A 199 -10.05 -15.62 4.74
N ASN A 200 -8.73 -15.47 4.78
CA ASN A 200 -8.00 -14.53 5.62
C ASN A 200 -7.19 -13.50 4.80
N THR A 201 -7.40 -13.45 3.48
CA THR A 201 -6.75 -12.49 2.58
C THR A 201 -7.82 -11.61 1.94
N PHE A 202 -7.74 -10.31 2.20
CA PHE A 202 -8.71 -9.32 1.73
C PHE A 202 -8.03 -8.29 0.85
N VAL A 203 -8.77 -7.75 -0.11
CA VAL A 203 -8.34 -6.62 -0.92
C VAL A 203 -9.41 -5.53 -0.84
N ALA A 204 -8.99 -4.28 -0.73
CA ALA A 204 -9.88 -3.14 -0.59
C ALA A 204 -9.36 -1.91 -1.33
N GLY A 205 -10.29 -1.08 -1.77
CA GLY A 205 -9.97 0.19 -2.40
C GLY A 205 -11.21 1.02 -2.67
N SER A 206 -10.99 2.28 -2.99
CA SER A 206 -12.06 3.23 -3.31
C SER A 206 -12.03 3.61 -4.78
N SER A 207 -13.20 3.90 -5.36
CA SER A 207 -13.31 4.35 -6.75
C SER A 207 -12.66 3.32 -7.69
N MET A 208 -11.64 3.72 -8.46
CA MET A 208 -10.86 2.80 -9.31
C MET A 208 -10.12 1.73 -8.49
N GLY A 209 -9.73 2.02 -7.24
CA GLY A 209 -9.17 1.01 -6.33
C GLY A 209 -10.19 -0.08 -6.00
N GLY A 210 -11.46 0.25 -5.83
CA GLY A 210 -12.55 -0.73 -5.70
C GLY A 210 -12.78 -1.52 -6.99
N LEU A 211 -12.62 -0.87 -8.14
CA LEU A 211 -12.78 -1.52 -9.44
C LEU A 211 -11.71 -2.60 -9.67
N ILE A 212 -10.45 -2.28 -9.43
CA ILE A 212 -9.34 -3.27 -9.56
C ILE A 212 -9.43 -4.36 -8.50
N SER A 213 -9.99 -4.08 -7.32
CA SER A 213 -10.23 -5.10 -6.29
C SER A 213 -11.25 -6.17 -6.72
N ALA A 214 -12.16 -5.80 -7.63
CA ALA A 214 -13.21 -6.70 -8.15
C ALA A 214 -12.82 -7.43 -9.44
N TYR A 215 -11.72 -7.02 -10.09
CA TYR A 215 -11.24 -7.57 -11.36
C TYR A 215 -10.41 -8.82 -11.17
#